data_6d90ce395149c820518337d1b9b48084
#
_entry.id   6d90ce395149c820518337d1b9b48084
#
_cell.length_a   1.000
_cell.length_b   1.000
_cell.length_c   1.000
_cell.angle_alpha   90.00
_cell.angle_beta   90.00
_cell.angle_gamma   90.00
#
_symmetry.space_group_name_H-M   'P 1'
#
loop_
_entity.id
_entity.type
_entity.pdbx_description
1 polymer ?
#
loop_
_entity_poly.entity_id
_entity_poly.type
_entity_poly.pdbx_seq_one_letter_code
_entity_poly.pdbx_strand_id
1 'polypeptide(L)'
;MNIGKDNILRTYNPYKKIVYKGAIYHIIQRAPGKDILFVEENDYLYFLHLLKEIQKEFSFSVYCFCLMPNHLHILMKINELNLSLGMKSLFTKYAIYFNTKYKRKGHVFYGNYRAFLCSDDRYLIAASVYIHLNPYKANLVNDPMDYKWSSISAYYSLPTRTFLDYKYVLNILSNNIKKASLSYMDIVRQGKPLDFKSVIEDSRFLGKFSLVFLDKIRDFFSGQDKNTYDYDIQRYFEQVKNKKRLKDPEDIKARKYLIEQLKSRGYTIKDIASMLSLSRQSIYDALEA
;
A
#
# COMPACT_ATOMS: atom_id res chain seq x y z
N MET A 1 -37.70 -12.75 -37.40
CA MET A 1 -37.74 -12.67 -35.94
C MET A 1 -36.33 -12.61 -35.41
N ASN A 2 -35.87 -11.40 -35.07
CA ASN A 2 -34.56 -11.16 -34.51
C ASN A 2 -34.59 -11.38 -33.01
N ILE A 3 -33.81 -12.35 -32.54
CA ILE A 3 -33.57 -12.53 -31.12
C ILE A 3 -32.41 -11.67 -30.74
N GLY A 4 -32.68 -10.66 -29.90
CA GLY A 4 -31.69 -9.69 -29.44
C GLY A 4 -30.53 -10.34 -28.69
N LYS A 5 -29.33 -9.93 -29.05
CA LYS A 5 -28.12 -10.14 -28.24
C LYS A 5 -28.19 -9.16 -27.08
N ASP A 6 -28.47 -9.67 -25.90
CA ASP A 6 -28.30 -8.91 -24.65
C ASP A 6 -26.84 -8.48 -24.53
N ASN A 7 -26.59 -7.22 -24.81
CA ASN A 7 -25.36 -6.53 -24.46
C ASN A 7 -25.33 -6.39 -22.93
N ILE A 8 -24.84 -7.37 -22.24
CA ILE A 8 -24.42 -7.21 -20.85
C ILE A 8 -23.20 -6.30 -20.87
N LEU A 9 -23.43 -5.01 -20.71
CA LEU A 9 -22.41 -4.03 -20.35
C LEU A 9 -21.87 -4.46 -18.98
N ARG A 10 -20.80 -5.28 -18.99
CA ARG A 10 -20.02 -5.56 -17.79
C ARG A 10 -19.31 -4.25 -17.41
N THR A 11 -19.92 -3.49 -16.52
CA THR A 11 -19.31 -2.32 -15.93
C THR A 11 -18.05 -2.77 -15.18
N TYR A 12 -16.90 -2.45 -15.75
CA TYR A 12 -15.61 -2.61 -15.07
C TYR A 12 -15.67 -1.80 -13.78
N ASN A 13 -15.58 -2.49 -12.64
CA ASN A 13 -15.46 -1.82 -11.35
C ASN A 13 -13.98 -1.53 -11.09
N PRO A 14 -13.49 -0.29 -11.30
CA PRO A 14 -12.09 0.07 -11.07
C PRO A 14 -11.67 -0.02 -9.61
N TYR A 15 -12.63 -0.28 -8.71
CA TYR A 15 -12.42 -0.41 -7.26
C TYR A 15 -12.25 -1.86 -6.78
N LYS A 16 -12.29 -2.86 -7.69
CA LYS A 16 -12.01 -4.25 -7.28
C LYS A 16 -10.56 -4.37 -6.86
N LYS A 17 -10.33 -4.48 -5.56
CA LYS A 17 -8.97 -4.61 -5.00
C LYS A 17 -8.39 -5.94 -5.41
N ILE A 18 -7.17 -5.91 -5.93
CA ILE A 18 -6.40 -7.12 -6.19
C ILE A 18 -5.92 -7.63 -4.84
N VAL A 19 -6.30 -8.85 -4.45
CA VAL A 19 -5.97 -9.44 -3.15
C VAL A 19 -5.36 -10.81 -3.38
N TYR A 20 -4.15 -11.02 -2.88
CA TYR A 20 -3.48 -12.33 -2.85
C TYR A 20 -2.68 -12.50 -1.55
N LYS A 21 -2.46 -13.75 -1.15
CA LYS A 21 -1.71 -14.10 0.06
C LYS A 21 -0.27 -13.62 -0.03
N GLY A 22 0.19 -12.94 1.02
CA GLY A 22 1.53 -12.35 1.08
C GLY A 22 1.63 -10.95 0.47
N ALA A 23 0.53 -10.42 -0.09
CA ALA A 23 0.51 -9.08 -0.67
C ALA A 23 0.68 -8.00 0.39
N ILE A 24 1.43 -6.94 0.04
CA ILE A 24 1.67 -5.78 0.88
C ILE A 24 0.84 -4.61 0.34
N TYR A 25 0.12 -3.94 1.23
CA TYR A 25 -0.74 -2.82 0.87
C TYR A 25 -0.41 -1.58 1.68
N HIS A 26 -0.41 -0.45 0.99
CA HIS A 26 -0.57 0.85 1.60
C HIS A 26 -2.06 1.19 1.67
N ILE A 27 -2.61 1.19 2.87
CA ILE A 27 -4.00 1.50 3.17
C ILE A 27 -4.14 2.98 3.51
N ILE A 28 -5.13 3.64 2.92
CA ILE A 28 -5.47 5.02 3.21
C ILE A 28 -6.96 5.10 3.52
N GLN A 29 -7.31 5.79 4.60
CA GLN A 29 -8.68 6.13 4.95
C GLN A 29 -8.76 7.55 5.49
N ARG A 30 -9.85 8.27 5.19
CA ARG A 30 -10.01 9.67 5.57
C ARG A 30 -11.42 9.99 6.07
N ALA A 31 -11.54 11.10 6.82
CA ALA A 31 -12.82 11.68 7.17
C ALA A 31 -13.51 12.34 5.96
N PRO A 32 -14.82 12.57 6.01
CA PRO A 32 -15.52 13.38 5.01
C PRO A 32 -15.14 14.86 5.12
N GLY A 33 -14.98 15.52 3.98
CA GLY A 33 -14.76 16.96 3.91
C GLY A 33 -13.60 17.46 4.78
N LYS A 34 -13.91 18.33 5.74
CA LYS A 34 -12.96 18.90 6.71
C LYS A 34 -13.05 18.25 8.10
N ASP A 35 -13.85 17.18 8.24
CA ASP A 35 -13.98 16.46 9.51
C ASP A 35 -12.65 15.86 9.95
N ILE A 36 -12.54 15.58 11.24
CA ILE A 36 -11.38 14.94 11.86
C ILE A 36 -11.74 13.53 12.33
N LEU A 37 -10.75 12.63 12.27
CA LEU A 37 -10.86 11.27 12.77
C LEU A 37 -10.42 11.13 14.22
N PHE A 38 -9.50 12.00 14.67
CA PHE A 38 -8.88 11.93 15.97
C PHE A 38 -8.96 13.30 16.62
N VAL A 39 -9.80 13.45 17.65
CA VAL A 39 -10.05 14.73 18.36
C VAL A 39 -9.07 14.88 19.52
N GLU A 40 -8.82 13.80 20.24
CA GLU A 40 -7.95 13.77 21.42
C GLU A 40 -7.04 12.54 21.44
N GLU A 41 -6.10 12.52 22.38
CA GLU A 41 -5.09 11.46 22.50
C GLU A 41 -5.71 10.06 22.61
N ASN A 42 -6.80 9.91 23.36
CA ASN A 42 -7.48 8.64 23.55
C ASN A 42 -8.03 8.04 22.25
N ASP A 43 -8.36 8.87 21.25
CA ASP A 43 -8.84 8.38 19.96
C ASP A 43 -7.73 7.68 19.18
N TYR A 44 -6.53 8.26 19.20
CA TYR A 44 -5.34 7.65 18.59
C TYR A 44 -4.98 6.34 19.30
N LEU A 45 -4.95 6.35 20.63
CA LEU A 45 -4.62 5.16 21.42
C LEU A 45 -5.63 4.05 21.19
N TYR A 46 -6.92 4.36 21.12
CA TYR A 46 -7.96 3.38 20.85
C TYR A 46 -7.85 2.82 19.44
N PHE A 47 -7.56 3.65 18.44
CA PHE A 47 -7.34 3.18 17.07
C PHE A 47 -6.12 2.23 16.99
N LEU A 48 -5.01 2.57 17.65
CA LEU A 48 -3.82 1.71 17.72
C LEU A 48 -4.09 0.39 18.45
N HIS A 49 -4.91 0.42 19.49
CA HIS A 49 -5.38 -0.78 20.17
C HIS A 49 -6.16 -1.69 19.20
N LEU A 50 -7.14 -1.14 18.48
CA LEU A 50 -7.89 -1.88 17.47
C LEU A 50 -6.99 -2.42 16.36
N LEU A 51 -6.04 -1.62 15.89
CA LEU A 51 -5.09 -2.06 14.84
C LEU A 51 -4.28 -3.27 15.31
N LYS A 52 -3.82 -3.27 16.57
CA LYS A 52 -3.11 -4.39 17.18
C LYS A 52 -3.99 -5.64 17.32
N GLU A 53 -5.27 -5.49 17.65
CA GLU A 53 -6.22 -6.61 17.72
C GLU A 53 -6.46 -7.21 16.32
N ILE A 54 -6.78 -6.36 15.34
CA ILE A 54 -7.04 -6.77 13.95
C ILE A 54 -5.82 -7.46 13.32
N GLN A 55 -4.61 -6.97 13.62
CA GLN A 55 -3.38 -7.62 13.18
C GLN A 55 -3.32 -9.08 13.63
N LYS A 56 -3.70 -9.36 14.88
CA LYS A 56 -3.70 -10.74 15.42
C LYS A 56 -4.85 -11.56 14.83
N GLU A 57 -6.06 -11.00 14.85
CA GLU A 57 -7.29 -11.68 14.43
C GLU A 57 -7.23 -12.11 12.95
N PHE A 58 -6.68 -11.25 12.08
CA PHE A 58 -6.64 -11.48 10.64
C PHE A 58 -5.25 -11.88 10.11
N SER A 59 -4.29 -12.13 11.01
CA SER A 59 -2.92 -12.53 10.64
C SER A 59 -2.24 -11.51 9.71
N PHE A 60 -2.37 -10.20 10.00
CA PHE A 60 -1.66 -9.16 9.27
C PHE A 60 -0.27 -8.89 9.88
N SER A 61 0.69 -8.43 9.08
CA SER A 61 1.96 -7.88 9.55
C SER A 61 1.96 -6.38 9.28
N VAL A 62 1.88 -5.56 10.32
CA VAL A 62 1.91 -4.09 10.18
C VAL A 62 3.35 -3.61 10.18
N TYR A 63 3.77 -2.94 9.11
CA TYR A 63 5.12 -2.43 8.95
C TYR A 63 5.27 -1.01 9.47
N CYS A 64 4.41 -0.10 9.02
CA CYS A 64 4.37 1.26 9.54
C CYS A 64 2.97 1.85 9.45
N PHE A 65 2.76 2.96 10.17
CA PHE A 65 1.55 3.76 10.13
C PHE A 65 1.84 5.24 10.37
N CYS A 66 0.87 6.07 10.01
CA CYS A 66 0.76 7.45 10.42
C CYS A 66 -0.72 7.82 10.56
N LEU A 67 -1.11 8.28 11.74
CA LEU A 67 -2.47 8.71 12.07
C LEU A 67 -2.51 10.25 12.06
N MET A 68 -3.01 10.82 10.96
CA MET A 68 -3.19 12.26 10.79
C MET A 68 -4.55 12.68 11.35
N PRO A 69 -4.77 13.93 11.75
CA PRO A 69 -6.05 14.34 12.35
C PRO A 69 -7.28 13.97 11.53
N ASN A 70 -7.21 14.02 10.19
CA ASN A 70 -8.34 13.81 9.28
C ASN A 70 -8.18 12.61 8.33
N HIS A 71 -7.06 11.90 8.37
CA HIS A 71 -6.81 10.70 7.58
C HIS A 71 -5.75 9.83 8.23
N LEU A 72 -5.59 8.61 7.72
CA LEU A 72 -4.59 7.68 8.20
C LEU A 72 -3.94 6.90 7.06
N HIS A 73 -2.73 6.46 7.33
CA HIS A 73 -1.95 5.59 6.48
C HIS A 73 -1.49 4.37 7.27
N ILE A 74 -1.61 3.18 6.68
CA ILE A 74 -1.10 1.93 7.23
C ILE A 74 -0.41 1.17 6.11
N LEU A 75 0.81 0.72 6.34
CA LEU A 75 1.54 -0.19 5.45
C LEU A 75 1.56 -1.56 6.10
N MET A 76 0.98 -2.55 5.42
CA MET A 76 0.79 -3.87 6.00
C MET A 76 0.81 -4.98 4.95
N LYS A 77 1.25 -6.16 5.38
CA LYS A 77 1.16 -7.41 4.62
C LYS A 77 -0.05 -8.21 5.12
N ILE A 78 -0.76 -8.82 4.20
CA ILE A 78 -1.78 -9.82 4.53
C ILE A 78 -1.19 -11.21 4.35
N ASN A 79 -1.46 -12.09 5.31
CA ASN A 79 -1.01 -13.47 5.25
C ASN A 79 -2.13 -14.43 4.83
N GLU A 80 -3.38 -13.92 4.73
CA GLU A 80 -4.56 -14.64 4.26
C GLU A 80 -5.43 -13.72 3.38
N LEU A 81 -6.38 -14.29 2.60
CA LEU A 81 -7.23 -13.54 1.67
C LEU A 81 -8.38 -12.79 2.37
N ASN A 82 -8.09 -12.08 3.44
CA ASN A 82 -9.08 -11.50 4.35
C ASN A 82 -8.96 -9.97 4.54
N LEU A 83 -8.24 -9.27 3.66
CA LEU A 83 -8.03 -7.82 3.74
C LEU A 83 -9.34 -7.05 3.97
N SER A 84 -10.37 -7.33 3.18
CA SER A 84 -11.63 -6.59 3.26
C SER A 84 -12.36 -6.83 4.56
N LEU A 85 -12.29 -8.04 5.13
CA LEU A 85 -12.90 -8.38 6.41
C LEU A 85 -12.18 -7.67 7.55
N GLY A 86 -10.85 -7.72 7.58
CA GLY A 86 -10.06 -7.04 8.62
C GLY A 86 -10.23 -5.54 8.59
N MET A 87 -10.20 -4.91 7.42
CA MET A 87 -10.40 -3.47 7.30
C MET A 87 -11.85 -3.07 7.66
N LYS A 88 -12.85 -3.85 7.26
CA LYS A 88 -14.24 -3.64 7.68
C LYS A 88 -14.35 -3.68 9.20
N SER A 89 -13.77 -4.70 9.85
CA SER A 89 -13.78 -4.83 11.31
C SER A 89 -13.13 -3.61 11.98
N LEU A 90 -11.92 -3.22 11.56
CA LEU A 90 -11.19 -2.07 12.10
C LEU A 90 -12.00 -0.78 12.03
N PHE A 91 -12.43 -0.43 10.83
CA PHE A 91 -13.10 0.86 10.61
C PHE A 91 -14.51 0.90 11.21
N THR A 92 -15.23 -0.23 11.25
CA THR A 92 -16.54 -0.30 11.91
C THR A 92 -16.43 -0.16 13.42
N LYS A 93 -15.50 -0.89 14.06
CA LYS A 93 -15.26 -0.78 15.52
C LYS A 93 -14.88 0.67 15.90
N TYR A 94 -13.99 1.29 15.12
CA TYR A 94 -13.61 2.68 15.38
C TYR A 94 -14.76 3.66 15.16
N ALA A 95 -15.55 3.51 14.10
CA ALA A 95 -16.69 4.39 13.82
C ALA A 95 -17.76 4.31 14.93
N ILE A 96 -18.05 3.12 15.45
CA ILE A 96 -18.96 2.93 16.58
C ILE A 96 -18.43 3.66 17.82
N TYR A 97 -17.16 3.45 18.17
CA TYR A 97 -16.51 4.14 19.30
C TYR A 97 -16.61 5.66 19.13
N PHE A 98 -16.19 6.20 17.99
CA PHE A 98 -16.16 7.64 17.73
C PHE A 98 -17.56 8.27 17.81
N ASN A 99 -18.55 7.66 17.13
CA ASN A 99 -19.92 8.16 17.15
C ASN A 99 -20.56 8.11 18.55
N THR A 100 -20.30 7.03 19.31
CA THR A 100 -20.78 6.90 20.68
C THR A 100 -20.16 7.96 21.59
N LYS A 101 -18.84 8.11 21.55
CA LYS A 101 -18.09 9.05 22.38
C LYS A 101 -18.50 10.50 22.13
N TYR A 102 -18.62 10.89 20.87
CA TYR A 102 -18.91 12.27 20.46
C TYR A 102 -20.40 12.52 20.19
N LYS A 103 -21.28 11.56 20.53
CA LYS A 103 -22.73 11.64 20.32
C LYS A 103 -23.10 12.05 18.88
N ARG A 104 -22.33 11.55 17.90
CA ARG A 104 -22.51 11.84 16.47
C ARG A 104 -23.38 10.77 15.81
N LYS A 105 -24.00 11.17 14.68
CA LYS A 105 -24.70 10.28 13.75
C LYS A 105 -24.07 10.40 12.37
N GLY A 106 -24.12 9.31 11.60
CA GLY A 106 -23.61 9.29 10.23
C GLY A 106 -22.20 8.71 10.08
N HIS A 107 -21.63 8.91 8.91
CA HIS A 107 -20.35 8.31 8.54
C HIS A 107 -19.16 9.03 9.17
N VAL A 108 -18.27 8.28 9.80
CA VAL A 108 -16.98 8.77 10.32
C VAL A 108 -15.94 8.80 9.19
N PHE A 109 -16.05 7.88 8.26
CA PHE A 109 -15.13 7.74 7.14
C PHE A 109 -15.78 8.10 5.80
N TYR A 110 -15.00 8.74 4.91
CA TYR A 110 -15.42 9.07 3.56
C TYR A 110 -15.29 7.85 2.64
N GLY A 111 -16.42 7.21 2.37
CA GLY A 111 -16.48 6.06 1.47
C GLY A 111 -15.59 4.88 1.87
N ASN A 112 -15.20 4.08 0.90
CA ASN A 112 -14.35 2.92 1.11
C ASN A 112 -12.88 3.33 1.26
N TYR A 113 -12.13 2.59 2.10
CA TYR A 113 -10.68 2.75 2.18
C TYR A 113 -10.02 2.48 0.83
N ARG A 114 -8.92 3.16 0.56
CA ARG A 114 -8.06 2.86 -0.59
C ARG A 114 -6.97 1.87 -0.17
N ALA A 115 -6.63 0.95 -1.06
CA ALA A 115 -5.55 0.00 -0.86
C ALA A 115 -4.68 -0.01 -2.12
N PHE A 116 -3.42 0.35 -1.97
CA PHE A 116 -2.43 0.36 -3.04
C PHE A 116 -1.48 -0.81 -2.82
N LEU A 117 -1.39 -1.69 -3.79
CA LEU A 117 -0.49 -2.83 -3.76
C LEU A 117 0.96 -2.34 -3.89
N CYS A 118 1.82 -2.72 -2.96
CA CYS A 118 3.26 -2.50 -3.06
C CYS A 118 3.88 -3.62 -3.90
N SER A 119 4.44 -3.26 -5.04
CA SER A 119 4.88 -4.20 -6.07
C SER A 119 6.28 -4.76 -5.87
N ASP A 120 7.12 -4.05 -5.15
CA ASP A 120 8.53 -4.39 -4.94
C ASP A 120 9.11 -3.68 -3.71
N ASP A 121 10.33 -4.06 -3.33
CA ASP A 121 11.02 -3.55 -2.15
C ASP A 121 11.30 -2.04 -2.22
N ARG A 122 11.60 -1.52 -3.41
CA ARG A 122 11.84 -0.08 -3.59
C ARG A 122 10.57 0.71 -3.37
N TYR A 123 9.46 0.22 -3.95
CA TYR A 123 8.15 0.82 -3.71
C TYR A 123 7.74 0.75 -2.23
N LEU A 124 8.06 -0.37 -1.56
CA LEU A 124 7.80 -0.55 -0.13
C LEU A 124 8.55 0.48 0.72
N ILE A 125 9.85 0.68 0.46
CA ILE A 125 10.65 1.73 1.12
C ILE A 125 10.06 3.12 0.81
N ALA A 126 9.78 3.43 -0.45
CA ALA A 126 9.19 4.71 -0.84
C ALA A 126 7.85 4.98 -0.13
N ALA A 127 6.98 3.98 -0.07
CA ALA A 127 5.69 4.07 0.62
C ALA A 127 5.86 4.29 2.13
N SER A 128 6.79 3.58 2.77
CA SER A 128 7.06 3.74 4.20
C SER A 128 7.60 5.14 4.54
N VAL A 129 8.51 5.66 3.73
CA VAL A 129 9.05 7.01 3.88
C VAL A 129 7.99 8.07 3.62
N TYR A 130 7.18 7.90 2.57
CA TYR A 130 6.03 8.76 2.31
C TYR A 130 5.09 8.84 3.52
N ILE A 131 4.74 7.69 4.12
CA ILE A 131 3.89 7.61 5.31
C ILE A 131 4.49 8.38 6.48
N HIS A 132 5.76 8.22 6.73
CA HIS A 132 6.45 8.89 7.83
C HIS A 132 6.65 10.40 7.59
N LEU A 133 6.72 10.84 6.35
CA LEU A 133 6.84 12.27 6.00
C LEU A 133 5.52 13.03 6.00
N ASN A 134 4.36 12.36 6.04
CA ASN A 134 3.06 13.01 5.97
C ASN A 134 2.87 14.15 7.00
N PRO A 135 3.20 13.99 8.30
CA PRO A 135 3.02 15.06 9.29
C PRO A 135 3.87 16.30 8.99
N TYR A 136 5.11 16.12 8.55
CA TYR A 136 6.00 17.20 8.13
C TYR A 136 5.43 17.93 6.90
N LYS A 137 4.95 17.18 5.89
CA LYS A 137 4.35 17.75 4.67
C LYS A 137 3.03 18.47 4.92
N ALA A 138 2.31 18.08 5.96
CA ALA A 138 1.10 18.75 6.42
C ALA A 138 1.38 19.94 7.36
N ASN A 139 2.68 20.28 7.59
CA ASN A 139 3.11 21.34 8.53
C ASN A 139 2.61 21.14 9.97
N LEU A 140 2.41 19.89 10.40
CA LEU A 140 2.03 19.56 11.77
C LEU A 140 3.24 19.52 12.71
N VAL A 141 4.43 19.24 12.15
CA VAL A 141 5.72 19.20 12.86
C VAL A 141 6.83 19.71 11.95
N ASN A 142 7.92 20.21 12.56
CA ASN A 142 9.12 20.64 11.85
C ASN A 142 10.06 19.48 11.52
N ASP A 143 9.99 18.40 12.29
CA ASP A 143 10.68 17.14 12.01
C ASP A 143 9.70 15.97 12.08
N PRO A 144 9.71 15.04 11.10
CA PRO A 144 8.84 13.85 11.14
C PRO A 144 9.00 13.02 12.41
N MET A 145 10.18 13.05 13.04
CA MET A 145 10.46 12.31 14.27
C MET A 145 9.69 12.83 15.49
N ASP A 146 9.25 14.09 15.46
CA ASP A 146 8.51 14.72 16.55
C ASP A 146 7.01 14.35 16.55
N TYR A 147 6.54 13.68 15.48
CA TYR A 147 5.13 13.35 15.39
C TYR A 147 4.79 12.06 16.14
N LYS A 148 4.13 12.23 17.30
CA LYS A 148 3.79 11.15 18.24
C LYS A 148 2.97 10.02 17.62
N TRP A 149 2.08 10.32 16.66
CA TRP A 149 1.12 9.39 16.09
C TRP A 149 1.61 8.73 14.78
N SER A 150 2.91 8.61 14.68
CA SER A 150 3.61 7.92 13.59
C SER A 150 4.47 6.80 14.16
N SER A 151 4.64 5.74 13.38
CA SER A 151 5.53 4.63 13.70
C SER A 151 7.01 4.92 13.44
N ILE A 152 7.37 6.13 13.00
CA ILE A 152 8.77 6.48 12.66
C ILE A 152 9.71 6.24 13.83
N SER A 153 9.24 6.46 15.07
CA SER A 153 10.03 6.23 16.29
C SER A 153 10.57 4.81 16.39
N ALA A 154 9.83 3.80 15.93
CA ALA A 154 10.27 2.41 15.93
C ALA A 154 11.45 2.16 14.98
N TYR A 155 11.60 2.96 13.94
CA TYR A 155 12.64 2.82 12.93
C TYR A 155 14.01 3.36 13.37
N TYR A 156 14.04 4.27 14.35
CA TYR A 156 15.31 4.77 14.91
C TYR A 156 15.60 4.25 16.32
N SER A 157 14.58 4.05 17.17
CA SER A 157 14.76 3.55 18.55
C SER A 157 14.92 2.03 18.62
N LEU A 158 14.51 1.30 17.57
CA LEU A 158 14.63 -0.15 17.40
C LEU A 158 14.08 -0.95 18.59
N PRO A 159 12.82 -0.75 19.02
CA PRO A 159 12.28 -1.37 20.21
C PRO A 159 12.21 -2.90 20.04
N THR A 160 12.52 -3.63 21.12
CA THR A 160 12.44 -5.09 21.13
C THR A 160 11.01 -5.60 21.29
N ARG A 161 10.14 -4.80 21.93
CA ARG A 161 8.71 -5.11 22.16
C ARG A 161 7.82 -4.11 21.43
N THR A 162 7.25 -4.55 20.32
CA THR A 162 6.29 -3.77 19.53
C THR A 162 5.40 -4.72 18.76
N PHE A 163 4.23 -4.24 18.31
CA PHE A 163 3.38 -5.00 17.39
C PHE A 163 3.77 -4.80 15.93
N LEU A 164 4.70 -3.85 15.66
CA LEU A 164 5.15 -3.54 14.31
C LEU A 164 6.25 -4.51 13.85
N ASP A 165 6.16 -4.95 12.62
CA ASP A 165 7.23 -5.66 11.92
C ASP A 165 8.13 -4.68 11.12
N TYR A 166 8.60 -3.62 11.77
CA TYR A 166 9.45 -2.61 11.17
C TYR A 166 10.78 -3.16 10.66
N LYS A 167 11.25 -4.28 11.25
CA LYS A 167 12.49 -4.95 10.86
C LYS A 167 12.43 -5.47 9.43
N TYR A 168 11.27 -5.91 8.98
CA TYR A 168 11.09 -6.35 7.60
C TYR A 168 11.50 -5.25 6.60
N VAL A 169 11.02 -4.03 6.83
CA VAL A 169 11.34 -2.87 5.97
C VAL A 169 12.83 -2.49 6.09
N LEU A 170 13.37 -2.47 7.30
CA LEU A 170 14.79 -2.12 7.50
C LEU A 170 15.74 -3.15 6.89
N ASN A 171 15.42 -4.44 6.96
CA ASN A 171 16.25 -5.52 6.42
C ASN A 171 16.39 -5.46 4.88
N ILE A 172 15.48 -4.76 4.19
CA ILE A 172 15.64 -4.45 2.76
C ILE A 172 16.88 -3.58 2.51
N LEU A 173 17.22 -2.70 3.45
CA LEU A 173 18.38 -1.78 3.32
C LEU A 173 19.69 -2.39 3.80
N SER A 174 19.66 -3.23 4.82
CA SER A 174 20.86 -3.91 5.34
C SER A 174 20.48 -5.02 6.32
N ASN A 175 21.27 -6.11 6.31
CA ASN A 175 21.16 -7.17 7.31
C ASN A 175 21.61 -6.69 8.72
N ASN A 176 22.37 -5.61 8.83
CA ASN A 176 22.69 -4.98 10.10
C ASN A 176 21.61 -3.95 10.43
N ILE A 177 20.80 -4.25 11.44
CA ILE A 177 19.63 -3.43 11.79
C ILE A 177 19.97 -1.98 12.17
N LYS A 178 21.10 -1.74 12.81
CA LYS A 178 21.56 -0.38 13.17
C LYS A 178 21.98 0.41 11.92
N LYS A 179 22.71 -0.24 11.01
CA LYS A 179 23.07 0.35 9.71
C LYS A 179 21.82 0.62 8.87
N ALA A 180 20.89 -0.33 8.83
CA ALA A 180 19.61 -0.18 8.14
C ALA A 180 18.80 1.01 8.68
N SER A 181 18.73 1.17 9.99
CA SER A 181 18.08 2.31 10.65
C SER A 181 18.68 3.64 10.23
N LEU A 182 20.01 3.77 10.27
CA LEU A 182 20.70 4.99 9.84
C LEU A 182 20.42 5.31 8.37
N SER A 183 20.53 4.31 7.47
CA SER A 183 20.22 4.47 6.06
C SER A 183 18.77 4.89 5.85
N TYR A 184 17.83 4.29 6.59
CA TYR A 184 16.42 4.67 6.52
C TYR A 184 16.19 6.13 6.94
N MET A 185 16.81 6.58 8.01
CA MET A 185 16.73 7.98 8.46
C MET A 185 17.32 8.97 7.44
N ASP A 186 18.39 8.59 6.76
CA ASP A 186 18.96 9.40 5.68
C ASP A 186 18.02 9.50 4.48
N ILE A 187 17.38 8.39 4.11
CA ILE A 187 16.35 8.37 3.07
C ILE A 187 15.16 9.28 3.44
N VAL A 188 14.71 9.25 4.71
CA VAL A 188 13.66 10.16 5.20
C VAL A 188 14.08 11.62 5.07
N ARG A 189 15.31 11.97 5.46
CA ARG A 189 15.84 13.34 5.32
C ARG A 189 15.89 13.80 3.87
N GLN A 190 16.32 12.94 2.95
CA GLN A 190 16.33 13.24 1.51
C GLN A 190 14.94 13.39 0.91
N GLY A 191 13.91 12.77 1.51
CA GLY A 191 12.52 12.93 1.12
C GLY A 191 11.89 14.27 1.53
N LYS A 192 12.45 14.98 2.52
CA LYS A 192 11.89 16.24 3.02
C LYS A 192 11.68 17.32 1.94
N PRO A 193 12.62 17.59 1.02
CA PRO A 193 12.47 18.65 0.01
C PRO A 193 11.53 18.30 -1.15
N LEU A 194 11.07 17.05 -1.28
CA LEU A 194 10.24 16.65 -2.40
C LEU A 194 8.81 17.20 -2.27
N ASP A 195 8.22 17.68 -3.37
CA ASP A 195 6.82 18.11 -3.38
C ASP A 195 5.88 16.88 -3.46
N PHE A 196 5.08 16.70 -2.42
CA PHE A 196 4.10 15.61 -2.31
C PHE A 196 2.65 16.09 -2.56
N LYS A 197 2.38 17.39 -2.77
CA LYS A 197 1.00 17.90 -2.91
C LYS A 197 0.26 17.23 -4.06
N SER A 198 0.95 17.02 -5.17
CA SER A 198 0.41 16.31 -6.32
C SER A 198 0.19 14.81 -6.07
N VAL A 199 0.78 14.23 -5.02
CA VAL A 199 0.71 12.81 -4.67
C VAL A 199 -0.57 12.45 -3.94
N ILE A 200 -1.12 13.38 -3.16
CA ILE A 200 -2.28 13.13 -2.28
C ILE A 200 -3.59 13.11 -3.07
N GLU A 201 -3.67 13.85 -4.16
CA GLU A 201 -4.90 14.06 -4.92
C GLU A 201 -5.19 13.00 -5.98
N ASP A 202 -4.19 12.31 -6.51
CA ASP A 202 -4.38 11.29 -7.55
C ASP A 202 -3.81 9.92 -7.16
N SER A 203 -4.70 8.91 -7.14
CA SER A 203 -4.36 7.51 -6.85
C SER A 203 -3.31 6.89 -7.81
N ARG A 204 -3.09 7.51 -8.97
CA ARG A 204 -2.05 7.15 -9.94
C ARG A 204 -0.67 7.66 -9.53
N PHE A 205 -0.59 8.44 -8.47
CA PHE A 205 0.56 9.26 -8.13
C PHE A 205 1.58 8.58 -7.20
N LEU A 206 1.17 7.58 -6.41
CA LEU A 206 2.14 6.76 -5.67
C LEU A 206 3.16 6.11 -6.62
N GLY A 207 2.74 5.74 -7.84
CA GLY A 207 3.65 5.28 -8.88
C GLY A 207 4.62 6.37 -9.37
N LYS A 208 4.16 7.62 -9.54
CA LYS A 208 5.03 8.74 -9.95
C LYS A 208 5.96 9.20 -8.83
N PHE A 209 5.47 9.26 -7.60
CA PHE A 209 6.30 9.53 -6.42
C PHE A 209 7.41 8.50 -6.28
N SER A 210 7.07 7.20 -6.38
CA SER A 210 8.07 6.15 -6.31
C SER A 210 9.14 6.34 -7.38
N LEU A 211 8.79 6.70 -8.62
CA LEU A 211 9.77 6.92 -9.69
C LEU A 211 10.73 8.07 -9.40
N VAL A 212 10.22 9.25 -9.00
CA VAL A 212 11.06 10.42 -8.69
C VAL A 212 11.88 10.20 -7.42
N PHE A 213 11.29 9.55 -6.41
CA PHE A 213 11.96 9.26 -5.15
C PHE A 213 12.96 8.11 -5.29
N LEU A 214 12.62 7.06 -6.03
CA LEU A 214 13.48 5.91 -6.29
C LEU A 214 14.75 6.30 -7.05
N ASP A 215 14.66 7.29 -7.92
CA ASP A 215 15.83 7.81 -8.61
C ASP A 215 16.82 8.45 -7.63
N LYS A 216 16.31 9.17 -6.62
CA LYS A 216 17.13 9.80 -5.57
C LYS A 216 17.70 8.82 -4.54
N ILE A 217 17.03 7.71 -4.29
CA ILE A 217 17.49 6.68 -3.34
C ILE A 217 18.18 5.50 -4.04
N ARG A 218 18.42 5.58 -5.34
CA ARG A 218 19.06 4.51 -6.14
C ARG A 218 20.39 4.07 -5.51
N ASP A 219 21.19 4.99 -5.01
CA ASP A 219 22.50 4.71 -4.45
C ASP A 219 22.45 3.87 -3.16
N PHE A 220 21.33 3.91 -2.42
CA PHE A 220 21.12 3.05 -1.24
C PHE A 220 20.92 1.57 -1.62
N PHE A 221 20.55 1.29 -2.89
CA PHE A 221 20.35 -0.06 -3.41
C PHE A 221 21.51 -0.55 -4.30
N SER A 222 22.50 0.29 -4.60
CA SER A 222 23.58 -0.03 -5.55
C SER A 222 24.60 -1.07 -5.06
N GLY A 223 24.45 -1.58 -3.84
CA GLY A 223 25.29 -2.65 -3.27
C GLY A 223 24.56 -3.94 -2.95
N GLN A 224 23.28 -4.06 -3.26
CA GLN A 224 22.50 -5.27 -3.00
C GLN A 224 22.11 -5.94 -4.32
N ASP A 225 22.80 -7.03 -4.65
CA ASP A 225 22.35 -7.97 -5.69
C ASP A 225 20.99 -8.54 -5.30
N LYS A 226 20.04 -8.39 -6.22
CA LYS A 226 18.74 -9.06 -6.33
C LYS A 226 17.59 -8.50 -5.49
N ASN A 227 16.84 -7.59 -6.11
CA ASN A 227 15.41 -7.43 -5.90
C ASN A 227 14.72 -8.79 -6.16
N THR A 228 14.36 -9.51 -5.14
CA THR A 228 13.66 -10.80 -5.26
C THR A 228 12.36 -10.65 -6.08
N TYR A 229 11.66 -9.52 -5.91
CA TYR A 229 10.44 -9.21 -6.65
C TYR A 229 10.66 -8.82 -8.12
N ASP A 230 11.74 -8.08 -8.44
CA ASP A 230 12.06 -7.78 -9.85
C ASP A 230 12.51 -9.04 -10.60
N TYR A 231 13.21 -9.93 -9.90
CA TYR A 231 13.58 -11.23 -10.45
C TYR A 231 12.36 -12.10 -10.75
N ASP A 232 11.39 -12.14 -9.84
CA ASP A 232 10.14 -12.88 -10.05
C ASP A 232 9.32 -12.29 -11.20
N ILE A 233 9.22 -10.96 -11.31
CA ILE A 233 8.53 -10.32 -12.44
C ILE A 233 9.23 -10.62 -13.75
N GLN A 234 10.56 -10.53 -13.80
CA GLN A 234 11.33 -10.82 -15.01
C GLN A 234 11.24 -12.29 -15.39
N ARG A 235 11.31 -13.20 -14.42
CA ARG A 235 11.09 -14.63 -14.60
C ARG A 235 9.70 -14.93 -15.16
N TYR A 236 8.64 -14.35 -14.56
CA TYR A 236 7.28 -14.54 -15.05
C TYR A 236 7.06 -13.88 -16.41
N PHE A 237 7.69 -12.74 -16.67
CA PHE A 237 7.64 -12.09 -17.96
C PHE A 237 8.21 -13.00 -19.06
N GLU A 238 9.40 -13.56 -18.86
CA GLU A 238 10.01 -14.50 -19.82
C GLU A 238 9.19 -15.79 -19.96
N GLN A 239 8.61 -16.29 -18.87
CA GLN A 239 7.77 -17.49 -18.87
C GLN A 239 6.51 -17.32 -19.73
N VAL A 240 5.87 -16.15 -19.70
CA VAL A 240 4.56 -15.93 -20.36
C VAL A 240 4.64 -15.06 -21.61
N LYS A 241 5.78 -14.42 -21.87
CA LYS A 241 6.04 -13.60 -23.06
C LYS A 241 5.79 -14.42 -24.32
N ASN A 242 5.09 -13.85 -25.27
CA ASN A 242 4.75 -14.46 -26.56
C ASN A 242 3.81 -15.69 -26.51
N LYS A 243 3.35 -16.12 -25.34
CA LYS A 243 2.36 -17.19 -25.24
C LYS A 243 0.94 -16.61 -25.34
N LYS A 244 0.31 -16.65 -26.52
CA LYS A 244 -1.07 -16.15 -26.69
C LYS A 244 -2.12 -16.97 -25.93
N ARG A 245 -1.99 -18.29 -25.91
CA ARG A 245 -2.88 -19.21 -25.17
C ARG A 245 -2.08 -19.99 -24.17
N LEU A 246 -2.50 -19.96 -22.91
CA LEU A 246 -1.93 -20.75 -21.82
C LEU A 246 -2.86 -21.93 -21.52
N LYS A 247 -2.29 -23.11 -21.39
CA LYS A 247 -2.98 -24.33 -20.96
C LYS A 247 -2.52 -24.78 -19.58
N ASP A 248 -1.29 -24.45 -19.21
CA ASP A 248 -0.69 -24.79 -17.94
C ASP A 248 -1.25 -23.88 -16.82
N PRO A 249 -1.79 -24.43 -15.73
CA PRO A 249 -2.27 -23.66 -14.58
C PRO A 249 -1.19 -22.73 -13.97
N GLU A 250 0.07 -23.13 -13.95
CA GLU A 250 1.18 -22.32 -13.44
C GLU A 250 1.45 -21.11 -14.36
N ASP A 251 1.42 -21.30 -15.69
CA ASP A 251 1.56 -20.20 -16.64
C ASP A 251 0.38 -19.20 -16.54
N ILE A 252 -0.84 -19.70 -16.29
CA ILE A 252 -2.03 -18.87 -16.09
C ILE A 252 -1.87 -18.02 -14.83
N LYS A 253 -1.44 -18.63 -13.73
CA LYS A 253 -1.16 -17.91 -12.46
C LYS A 253 -0.03 -16.89 -12.64
N ALA A 254 1.05 -17.27 -13.32
CA ALA A 254 2.18 -16.41 -13.61
C ALA A 254 1.77 -15.17 -14.44
N ARG A 255 0.93 -15.37 -15.46
CA ARG A 255 0.38 -14.26 -16.27
C ARG A 255 -0.50 -13.35 -15.44
N LYS A 256 -1.41 -13.91 -14.65
CA LYS A 256 -2.27 -13.12 -13.75
C LYS A 256 -1.43 -12.28 -12.81
N TYR A 257 -0.49 -12.91 -12.09
CA TYR A 257 0.44 -12.23 -11.20
C TYR A 257 1.19 -11.09 -11.89
N LEU A 258 1.75 -11.35 -13.08
CA LEU A 258 2.49 -10.35 -13.85
C LEU A 258 1.61 -9.15 -14.24
N ILE A 259 0.39 -9.39 -14.71
CA ILE A 259 -0.57 -8.34 -15.05
C ILE A 259 -0.91 -7.51 -13.81
N GLU A 260 -1.13 -8.15 -12.68
CA GLU A 260 -1.41 -7.51 -11.39
C GLU A 260 -0.25 -6.62 -10.96
N GLN A 261 0.99 -7.11 -11.06
CA GLN A 261 2.19 -6.35 -10.73
C GLN A 261 2.39 -5.14 -11.66
N LEU A 262 2.26 -5.31 -12.98
CA LEU A 262 2.38 -4.21 -13.93
C LEU A 262 1.29 -3.15 -13.70
N LYS A 263 0.05 -3.57 -13.40
CA LYS A 263 -1.05 -2.67 -13.07
C LYS A 263 -0.80 -1.89 -11.78
N SER A 264 -0.24 -2.55 -10.76
CA SER A 264 0.13 -1.90 -9.49
C SER A 264 1.24 -0.85 -9.66
N ARG A 265 2.12 -1.05 -10.63
CA ARG A 265 3.18 -0.10 -11.02
C ARG A 265 2.66 1.09 -11.85
N GLY A 266 1.34 1.17 -12.09
CA GLY A 266 0.71 2.28 -12.80
C GLY A 266 0.66 2.14 -14.32
N TYR A 267 1.07 1.00 -14.88
CA TYR A 267 0.89 0.73 -16.30
C TYR A 267 -0.60 0.63 -16.65
N THR A 268 -1.00 1.27 -17.76
CA THR A 268 -2.37 1.17 -18.26
C THR A 268 -2.62 -0.21 -18.87
N ILE A 269 -3.88 -0.62 -18.98
CA ILE A 269 -4.24 -1.86 -19.68
C ILE A 269 -3.70 -1.87 -21.12
N LYS A 270 -3.62 -0.71 -21.75
CA LYS A 270 -3.04 -0.54 -23.09
C LYS A 270 -1.54 -0.86 -23.09
N ASP A 271 -0.81 -0.34 -22.10
CA ASP A 271 0.63 -0.56 -21.98
C ASP A 271 0.92 -2.04 -21.70
N ILE A 272 0.19 -2.65 -20.74
CA ILE A 272 0.31 -4.06 -20.37
C ILE A 272 0.00 -4.97 -21.57
N ALA A 273 -1.05 -4.66 -22.32
CA ALA A 273 -1.43 -5.40 -23.53
C ALA A 273 -0.30 -5.34 -24.58
N SER A 274 0.30 -4.16 -24.78
CA SER A 274 1.47 -4.00 -25.66
C SER A 274 2.68 -4.76 -25.18
N MET A 275 3.04 -4.66 -23.88
CA MET A 275 4.21 -5.35 -23.30
C MET A 275 4.11 -6.86 -23.39
N LEU A 276 2.92 -7.42 -23.18
CA LEU A 276 2.68 -8.88 -23.19
C LEU A 276 2.24 -9.40 -24.56
N SER A 277 2.12 -8.53 -25.58
CA SER A 277 1.61 -8.88 -26.92
C SER A 277 0.23 -9.56 -26.86
N LEU A 278 -0.65 -9.05 -25.99
CA LEU A 278 -2.00 -9.56 -25.78
C LEU A 278 -3.07 -8.52 -26.18
N SER A 279 -4.30 -8.99 -26.42
CA SER A 279 -5.44 -8.10 -26.55
C SER A 279 -5.83 -7.51 -25.19
N ARG A 280 -6.46 -6.32 -25.17
CA ARG A 280 -7.01 -5.76 -23.92
C ARG A 280 -8.01 -6.72 -23.27
N GLN A 281 -8.83 -7.40 -24.08
CA GLN A 281 -9.78 -8.39 -23.58
C GLN A 281 -9.06 -9.52 -22.85
N SER A 282 -7.96 -10.05 -23.41
CA SER A 282 -7.16 -11.10 -22.76
C SER A 282 -6.56 -10.66 -21.40
N ILE A 283 -6.26 -9.36 -21.24
CA ILE A 283 -5.83 -8.81 -19.94
C ILE A 283 -6.98 -8.81 -18.93
N TYR A 284 -8.18 -8.42 -19.36
CA TYR A 284 -9.37 -8.46 -18.50
C TYR A 284 -9.74 -9.90 -18.10
N ASP A 285 -9.74 -10.81 -19.06
CA ASP A 285 -10.05 -12.24 -18.81
C ASP A 285 -9.06 -12.85 -17.81
N ALA A 286 -7.76 -12.51 -17.92
CA ALA A 286 -6.74 -12.97 -16.99
C ALA A 286 -6.90 -12.40 -15.57
N LEU A 287 -7.47 -11.20 -15.43
CA LEU A 287 -7.75 -10.59 -14.11
C LEU A 287 -9.03 -11.14 -13.47
N GLU A 288 -9.95 -11.71 -14.27
CA GLU A 288 -11.20 -12.30 -13.81
C GLU A 288 -11.07 -13.80 -13.47
N ALA A 289 -10.13 -14.50 -14.11
CA ALA A 289 -9.81 -15.90 -13.85
C ALA A 289 -9.09 -16.08 -12.50
#